data_4e303b6ea774109cdb91dff6bcc14e76
#
_entry.id   4e303b6ea774109cdb91dff6bcc14e76
#
_cell.length_a   1.000
_cell.length_b   1.000
_cell.length_c   1.000
_cell.angle_alpha   90.00
_cell.angle_beta   90.00
_cell.angle_gamma   90.00
#
_symmetry.space_group_name_H-M   'P 1'
#
loop_
_entity.id
_entity.type
_entity.pdbx_description
1 polymer ?
#
loop_
_entity_poly.entity_id
_entity_poly.type
_entity_poly.pdbx_seq_one_letter_code
_entity_poly.pdbx_strand_id
1 'polypeptide(L)'
;MMKKMKAFFKVIDAISEKMGKALSLLIFLMMVITTIEVVGRYVFNHPTIWVWPINRQLFGVFILFAGIYTMSKADHIRVEILYDHFPPKMKLIARWIAMGAFLCFMVALVLQGSRMGWNSLMVREKLTGAFPIPLYPLKLLIPIAAFLFLLEGIAVFSRGNE
;
A
#
# COMPACT_ATOMS: atom_id res chain seq x y z
N MET A 1 -0.12 -8.36 -29.93
CA MET A 1 0.55 -7.86 -28.75
C MET A 1 -0.40 -7.14 -27.80
N MET A 2 -1.27 -6.23 -28.26
CA MET A 2 -2.27 -5.48 -27.48
C MET A 2 -3.26 -6.34 -26.67
N LYS A 3 -3.73 -7.48 -27.22
CA LYS A 3 -4.69 -8.37 -26.52
C LYS A 3 -4.13 -9.01 -25.25
N LYS A 4 -2.84 -9.39 -25.28
CA LYS A 4 -2.15 -9.95 -24.09
C LYS A 4 -1.91 -8.89 -23.01
N MET A 5 -1.61 -7.67 -23.43
CA MET A 5 -1.40 -6.52 -22.53
C MET A 5 -2.70 -6.12 -21.82
N LYS A 6 -3.81 -6.07 -22.55
CA LYS A 6 -5.15 -5.82 -21.96
C LYS A 6 -5.60 -6.94 -20.98
N ALA A 7 -5.24 -8.18 -21.27
CA ALA A 7 -5.52 -9.30 -20.35
C ALA A 7 -4.70 -9.21 -19.07
N PHE A 8 -3.43 -8.82 -19.18
CA PHE A 8 -2.55 -8.61 -18.02
C PHE A 8 -3.08 -7.48 -17.10
N PHE A 9 -3.47 -6.34 -17.68
CA PHE A 9 -4.05 -5.24 -16.92
C PHE A 9 -5.37 -5.61 -16.24
N LYS A 10 -6.23 -6.41 -16.88
CA LYS A 10 -7.46 -6.93 -16.24
C LYS A 10 -7.18 -7.80 -15.02
N VAL A 11 -6.10 -8.58 -15.05
CA VAL A 11 -5.71 -9.41 -13.90
C VAL A 11 -5.25 -8.53 -12.73
N ILE A 12 -4.46 -7.50 -13.02
CA ILE A 12 -4.00 -6.54 -12.00
C ILE A 12 -5.21 -5.83 -11.37
N ASP A 13 -6.14 -5.31 -12.18
CA ASP A 13 -7.37 -4.67 -11.69
C ASP A 13 -8.22 -5.61 -10.82
N ALA A 14 -8.37 -6.86 -11.23
CA ALA A 14 -9.14 -7.86 -10.46
C ALA A 14 -8.48 -8.17 -9.11
N ILE A 15 -7.15 -8.19 -9.06
CA ILE A 15 -6.39 -8.35 -7.82
C ILE A 15 -6.63 -7.12 -6.91
N SER A 16 -6.48 -5.92 -7.46
CA SER A 16 -6.68 -4.67 -6.73
C SER A 16 -8.10 -4.53 -6.17
N GLU A 17 -9.13 -4.98 -6.92
CA GLU A 17 -10.51 -4.96 -6.45
C GLU A 17 -10.77 -5.95 -5.31
N LYS A 18 -10.24 -7.18 -5.41
CA LYS A 18 -10.31 -8.15 -4.32
C LYS A 18 -9.58 -7.65 -3.06
N MET A 19 -8.44 -6.99 -3.26
CA MET A 19 -7.70 -6.37 -2.16
C MET A 19 -8.53 -5.27 -1.48
N GLY A 20 -9.23 -4.43 -2.23
CA GLY A 20 -10.11 -3.40 -1.66
C GLY A 20 -11.18 -3.97 -0.72
N LYS A 21 -11.82 -5.08 -1.11
CA LYS A 21 -12.80 -5.79 -0.26
C LYS A 21 -12.15 -6.38 1.00
N ALA A 22 -10.96 -6.97 0.88
CA ALA A 22 -10.22 -7.48 2.03
C ALA A 22 -9.80 -6.36 2.99
N LEU A 23 -9.39 -5.21 2.45
CA LEU A 23 -9.02 -4.04 3.23
C LEU A 23 -10.20 -3.44 4.01
N SER A 24 -11.40 -3.41 3.43
CA SER A 24 -12.58 -2.94 4.14
C SER A 24 -12.93 -3.83 5.33
N LEU A 25 -12.79 -5.15 5.18
CA LEU A 25 -12.96 -6.10 6.28
C LEU A 25 -11.87 -5.91 7.36
N LEU A 26 -10.64 -5.63 6.95
CA LEU A 26 -9.52 -5.40 7.85
C LEU A 26 -9.74 -4.14 8.71
N ILE A 27 -10.23 -3.04 8.11
CA ILE A 27 -10.59 -1.82 8.87
C ILE A 27 -11.69 -2.14 9.89
N PHE A 28 -12.72 -2.86 9.48
CA PHE A 28 -13.80 -3.24 10.38
C PHE A 28 -13.28 -4.07 11.56
N LEU A 29 -12.39 -5.03 11.31
CA LEU A 29 -11.75 -5.83 12.35
C LEU A 29 -10.94 -4.95 13.31
N MET A 30 -10.14 -4.03 12.79
CA MET A 30 -9.36 -3.09 13.59
C MET A 30 -10.28 -2.22 14.48
N MET A 31 -11.39 -1.74 13.93
CA MET A 31 -12.39 -0.97 14.67
C MET A 31 -12.98 -1.78 15.83
N VAL A 32 -13.37 -3.02 15.59
CA VAL A 32 -13.91 -3.92 16.62
C VAL A 32 -12.89 -4.17 17.72
N ILE A 33 -11.65 -4.53 17.35
CA ILE A 33 -10.57 -4.79 18.32
C ILE A 33 -10.29 -3.54 19.17
N THR A 34 -10.23 -2.36 18.55
CA THR A 34 -10.00 -1.10 19.26
C THR A 34 -11.18 -0.78 20.21
N THR A 35 -12.41 -1.00 19.76
CA THR A 35 -13.60 -0.77 20.60
C THR A 35 -13.61 -1.68 21.83
N ILE A 36 -13.28 -2.96 21.64
CA ILE A 36 -13.17 -3.93 22.76
C ILE A 36 -12.11 -3.45 23.77
N GLU A 37 -10.95 -2.98 23.30
CA GLU A 37 -9.89 -2.46 24.17
C GLU A 37 -10.37 -1.23 24.95
N VAL A 38 -11.04 -0.28 24.28
CA VAL A 38 -11.55 0.94 24.92
C VAL A 38 -12.56 0.59 26.00
N VAL A 39 -13.51 -0.29 25.70
CA VAL A 39 -14.51 -0.75 26.68
C VAL A 39 -13.82 -1.50 27.82
N GLY A 40 -12.93 -2.43 27.53
CA GLY A 40 -12.17 -3.18 28.54
C GLY A 40 -11.40 -2.25 29.48
N ARG A 41 -10.76 -1.23 28.93
CA ARG A 41 -9.94 -0.27 29.68
C ARG A 41 -10.75 0.67 30.56
N TYR A 42 -11.83 1.25 30.01
CA TYR A 42 -12.56 2.31 30.69
C TYR A 42 -13.79 1.83 31.47
N VAL A 43 -14.45 0.74 31.04
CA VAL A 43 -15.62 0.21 31.74
C VAL A 43 -15.21 -0.87 32.73
N PHE A 44 -14.34 -1.78 32.33
CA PHE A 44 -13.92 -2.91 33.17
C PHE A 44 -12.59 -2.67 33.91
N ASN A 45 -11.94 -1.53 33.70
CA ASN A 45 -10.64 -1.18 34.27
C ASN A 45 -9.56 -2.27 34.08
N HIS A 46 -9.65 -2.98 32.93
CA HIS A 46 -8.80 -4.12 32.59
C HIS A 46 -8.12 -3.87 31.22
N PRO A 47 -7.02 -3.07 31.18
CA PRO A 47 -6.31 -2.77 29.92
C PRO A 47 -5.59 -4.00 29.39
N THR A 48 -5.60 -4.18 28.07
CA THR A 48 -4.88 -5.27 27.40
C THR A 48 -3.52 -4.81 26.90
N ILE A 49 -2.53 -5.70 26.90
CA ILE A 49 -1.16 -5.42 26.43
C ILE A 49 -0.97 -5.75 24.94
N TRP A 50 -1.88 -6.51 24.32
CA TRP A 50 -1.71 -7.07 22.99
C TRP A 50 -2.44 -6.30 21.87
N VAL A 51 -3.48 -5.55 22.20
CA VAL A 51 -4.32 -4.86 21.19
C VAL A 51 -3.53 -3.84 20.38
N TRP A 52 -2.75 -2.99 21.01
CA TRP A 52 -1.97 -1.97 20.33
C TRP A 52 -0.90 -2.53 19.40
N PRO A 53 -0.07 -3.52 19.82
CA PRO A 53 0.88 -4.15 18.91
C PRO A 53 0.24 -4.83 17.71
N ILE A 54 -0.88 -5.55 17.89
CA ILE A 54 -1.61 -6.20 16.80
C ILE A 54 -2.20 -5.15 15.85
N ASN A 55 -2.88 -4.14 16.38
CA ASN A 55 -3.49 -3.08 15.57
C ASN A 55 -2.44 -2.32 14.73
N ARG A 56 -1.25 -2.08 15.26
CA ARG A 56 -0.13 -1.49 14.51
C ARG A 56 0.29 -2.35 13.33
N GLN A 57 0.33 -3.68 13.48
CA GLN A 57 0.66 -4.60 12.40
C GLN A 57 -0.43 -4.62 11.32
N LEU A 58 -1.70 -4.71 11.72
CA LEU A 58 -2.84 -4.68 10.81
C LEU A 58 -2.90 -3.36 10.04
N PHE A 59 -2.64 -2.25 10.71
CA PHE A 59 -2.58 -0.93 10.08
C PHE A 59 -1.44 -0.81 9.09
N GLY A 60 -0.27 -1.38 9.39
CA GLY A 60 0.85 -1.46 8.45
C GLY A 60 0.49 -2.23 7.19
N VAL A 61 -0.15 -3.40 7.32
CA VAL A 61 -0.67 -4.18 6.17
C VAL A 61 -1.69 -3.36 5.40
N PHE A 62 -2.63 -2.72 6.11
CA PHE A 62 -3.67 -1.90 5.49
C PHE A 62 -3.08 -0.78 4.62
N ILE A 63 -2.14 0.03 5.14
CA ILE A 63 -1.52 1.14 4.40
C ILE A 63 -0.80 0.63 3.15
N LEU A 64 -0.03 -0.46 3.25
CA LEU A 64 0.72 -1.01 2.13
C LEU A 64 -0.18 -1.38 0.94
N PHE A 65 -1.32 -1.99 1.22
CA PHE A 65 -2.22 -2.46 0.18
C PHE A 65 -3.29 -1.42 -0.22
N ALA A 66 -3.65 -0.50 0.68
CA ALA A 66 -4.57 0.59 0.36
C ALA A 66 -4.02 1.50 -0.75
N GLY A 67 -2.70 1.77 -0.73
CA GLY A 67 -2.04 2.54 -1.78
C GLY A 67 -2.23 1.91 -3.16
N ILE A 68 -2.09 0.58 -3.29
CA ILE A 68 -2.26 -0.15 -4.55
C ILE A 68 -3.71 -0.02 -5.04
N TYR A 69 -4.67 -0.25 -4.14
CA TYR A 69 -6.10 -0.11 -4.46
C TYR A 69 -6.47 1.30 -4.89
N THR A 70 -5.98 2.32 -4.18
CA THR A 70 -6.22 3.72 -4.52
C THR A 70 -5.64 4.06 -5.88
N MET A 71 -4.43 3.57 -6.20
CA MET A 71 -3.80 3.78 -7.51
C MET A 71 -4.61 3.14 -8.63
N SER A 72 -5.18 1.94 -8.43
CA SER A 72 -6.01 1.27 -9.42
C SER A 72 -7.31 2.02 -9.75
N LYS A 73 -7.83 2.79 -8.79
CA LYS A 73 -9.04 3.63 -8.94
C LYS A 73 -8.73 5.07 -9.34
N ALA A 74 -7.46 5.46 -9.36
CA ALA A 74 -7.01 6.84 -9.60
C ALA A 74 -7.12 7.29 -11.07
N ASP A 75 -7.70 6.48 -11.96
CA ASP A 75 -8.05 6.89 -13.33
C ASP A 75 -8.93 8.17 -13.37
N HIS A 76 -9.48 8.57 -12.21
CA HIS A 76 -10.35 9.74 -12.06
C HIS A 76 -9.80 10.84 -11.15
N ILE A 77 -8.68 10.62 -10.45
CA ILE A 77 -8.10 11.64 -9.54
C ILE A 77 -6.79 12.13 -10.14
N ARG A 78 -6.87 12.86 -11.23
CA ARG A 78 -5.77 13.74 -11.64
C ARG A 78 -5.89 15.03 -10.84
N VAL A 79 -4.75 15.59 -10.42
CA VAL A 79 -4.71 16.96 -9.89
C VAL A 79 -4.96 17.91 -11.08
N GLU A 80 -6.21 17.92 -11.56
CA GLU A 80 -6.63 18.59 -12.79
C GLU A 80 -6.50 20.11 -12.67
N ILE A 81 -6.66 20.65 -11.46
CA ILE A 81 -6.72 22.10 -11.22
C ILE A 81 -5.47 22.84 -11.72
N LEU A 82 -4.28 22.28 -11.52
CA LEU A 82 -3.04 22.88 -12.03
C LEU A 82 -2.71 22.39 -13.45
N TYR A 83 -3.00 21.12 -13.71
CA TYR A 83 -2.66 20.47 -14.97
C TYR A 83 -3.44 21.02 -16.16
N ASP A 84 -4.70 21.43 -15.97
CA ASP A 84 -5.55 21.99 -17.03
C ASP A 84 -5.08 23.36 -17.54
N HIS A 85 -4.35 24.12 -16.71
CA HIS A 85 -3.78 25.43 -17.09
C HIS A 85 -2.45 25.32 -17.84
N PHE A 86 -1.86 24.13 -17.97
CA PHE A 86 -0.59 24.00 -18.67
C PHE A 86 -0.76 23.87 -20.19
N PRO A 87 0.11 24.51 -20.99
CA PRO A 87 0.14 24.29 -22.43
C PRO A 87 0.50 22.82 -22.74
N PRO A 88 0.06 22.28 -23.90
CA PRO A 88 0.17 20.84 -24.20
C PRO A 88 1.62 20.30 -24.14
N LYS A 89 2.62 21.11 -24.48
CA LYS A 89 4.04 20.72 -24.36
C LYS A 89 4.47 20.54 -22.90
N MET A 90 4.03 21.43 -22.01
CA MET A 90 4.34 21.33 -20.57
C MET A 90 3.63 20.14 -19.91
N LYS A 91 2.41 19.83 -20.33
CA LYS A 91 1.70 18.63 -19.89
C LYS A 91 2.50 17.35 -20.17
N LEU A 92 3.05 17.25 -21.35
CA LEU A 92 3.86 16.09 -21.73
C LEU A 92 5.15 15.98 -20.90
N ILE A 93 5.86 17.09 -20.72
CA ILE A 93 7.09 17.13 -19.94
C ILE A 93 6.82 16.78 -18.47
N ALA A 94 5.80 17.40 -17.86
CA ALA A 94 5.40 17.13 -16.49
C ALA A 94 5.04 15.65 -16.26
N ARG A 95 4.36 15.04 -17.23
CA ARG A 95 4.01 13.62 -17.20
C ARG A 95 5.24 12.71 -17.20
N TRP A 96 6.21 12.98 -18.06
CA TRP A 96 7.45 12.18 -18.11
C TRP A 96 8.31 12.36 -16.87
N ILE A 97 8.38 13.58 -16.32
CA ILE A 97 9.09 13.86 -15.07
C ILE A 97 8.41 13.12 -13.91
N ALA A 98 7.08 13.19 -13.81
CA ALA A 98 6.33 12.49 -12.77
C ALA A 98 6.53 10.96 -12.85
N MET A 99 6.50 10.40 -14.06
CA MET A 99 6.75 8.98 -14.26
C MET A 99 8.19 8.58 -13.89
N GLY A 100 9.17 9.38 -14.28
CA GLY A 100 10.58 9.15 -13.92
C GLY A 100 10.80 9.19 -12.40
N ALA A 101 10.23 10.19 -11.73
CA ALA A 101 10.30 10.32 -10.27
C ALA A 101 9.59 9.14 -9.57
N PHE A 102 8.42 8.75 -10.05
CA PHE A 102 7.68 7.60 -9.54
C PHE A 102 8.49 6.31 -9.66
N LEU A 103 9.05 6.03 -10.85
CA LEU A 103 9.86 4.83 -11.06
C LEU A 103 11.11 4.82 -10.17
N CYS A 104 11.83 5.94 -10.10
CA CYS A 104 13.02 6.06 -9.25
C CYS A 104 12.67 5.78 -7.77
N PHE A 105 11.59 6.38 -7.28
CA PHE A 105 11.12 6.18 -5.91
C PHE A 105 10.70 4.72 -5.64
N MET A 106 9.95 4.11 -6.56
CA MET A 106 9.49 2.72 -6.41
C MET A 106 10.63 1.72 -6.46
N VAL A 107 11.60 1.91 -7.36
CA VAL A 107 12.80 1.06 -7.43
C VAL A 107 13.60 1.15 -6.13
N ALA A 108 13.82 2.37 -5.61
CA ALA A 108 14.50 2.57 -4.34
C ALA A 108 13.75 1.87 -3.18
N LEU A 109 12.40 1.97 -3.15
CA LEU A 109 11.56 1.31 -2.15
C LEU A 109 11.66 -0.21 -2.22
N VAL A 110 11.62 -0.80 -3.41
CA VAL A 110 11.76 -2.26 -3.60
C VAL A 110 13.13 -2.73 -3.14
N LEU A 111 14.20 -2.05 -3.55
CA LEU A 111 15.57 -2.44 -3.19
C LEU A 111 15.83 -2.30 -1.69
N GLN A 112 15.49 -1.15 -1.12
CA GLN A 112 15.71 -0.90 0.31
C GLN A 112 14.75 -1.72 1.17
N GLY A 113 13.49 -1.86 0.77
CA GLY A 113 12.51 -2.70 1.44
C GLY A 113 12.93 -4.18 1.46
N SER A 114 13.49 -4.68 0.35
CA SER A 114 14.01 -6.05 0.28
C SER A 114 15.19 -6.27 1.24
N ARG A 115 16.14 -5.34 1.28
CA ARG A 115 17.27 -5.40 2.22
C ARG A 115 16.79 -5.36 3.68
N MET A 116 15.88 -4.44 3.98
CA MET A 116 15.30 -4.28 5.32
C MET A 116 14.49 -5.50 5.75
N GLY A 117 13.66 -6.06 4.86
CA GLY A 117 12.90 -7.28 5.10
C GLY A 117 13.79 -8.48 5.34
N TRP A 118 14.83 -8.65 4.51
CA TRP A 118 15.79 -9.73 4.65
C TRP A 118 16.57 -9.66 5.96
N ASN A 119 17.10 -8.51 6.30
CA ASN A 119 17.83 -8.31 7.57
C ASN A 119 16.91 -8.58 8.78
N SER A 120 15.68 -8.08 8.74
CA SER A 120 14.70 -8.32 9.81
C SER A 120 14.37 -9.81 9.99
N LEU A 121 14.29 -10.56 8.88
CA LEU A 121 14.08 -12.00 8.90
C LEU A 121 15.28 -12.74 9.53
N MET A 122 16.51 -12.36 9.14
CA MET A 122 17.73 -13.00 9.64
C MET A 122 17.87 -12.85 11.15
N VAL A 123 17.59 -11.67 11.70
CA VAL A 123 17.66 -11.41 13.15
C VAL A 123 16.37 -11.81 13.87
N ARG A 124 15.36 -12.32 13.17
CA ARG A 124 14.02 -12.64 13.72
C ARG A 124 13.47 -11.48 14.56
N GLU A 125 13.51 -10.30 13.98
CA GLU A 125 13.19 -9.07 14.68
C GLU A 125 11.78 -9.10 15.27
N LYS A 126 11.67 -8.71 16.55
CA LYS A 126 10.41 -8.61 17.28
C LYS A 126 10.19 -7.18 17.75
N LEU A 127 8.94 -6.81 17.92
CA LEU A 127 8.58 -5.55 18.52
C LEU A 127 9.06 -5.51 19.98
N THR A 128 9.72 -4.44 20.38
CA THR A 128 10.13 -4.23 21.75
C THR A 128 8.93 -3.79 22.58
N GLY A 129 8.65 -4.47 23.70
CA GLY A 129 7.54 -4.14 24.58
C GLY A 129 7.01 -5.35 25.36
N ALA A 130 5.93 -5.15 26.10
CA ALA A 130 5.31 -6.18 26.94
C ALA A 130 4.73 -7.35 26.15
N PHE A 131 4.42 -7.13 24.85
CA PHE A 131 3.93 -8.16 23.96
C PHE A 131 4.77 -8.20 22.67
N PRO A 132 5.82 -9.03 22.62
CA PRO A 132 6.76 -9.08 21.50
C PRO A 132 6.17 -9.81 20.30
N ILE A 133 5.67 -9.05 19.30
CA ILE A 133 5.20 -9.59 18.03
C ILE A 133 6.33 -9.58 17.00
N PRO A 134 6.44 -10.58 16.12
CA PRO A 134 7.42 -10.59 15.03
C PRO A 134 7.14 -9.46 14.03
N LEU A 135 8.18 -8.66 13.72
CA LEU A 135 8.10 -7.56 12.75
C LEU A 135 8.50 -7.98 11.33
N TYR A 136 9.26 -9.06 11.19
CA TYR A 136 9.76 -9.52 9.89
C TYR A 136 8.68 -9.82 8.86
N PRO A 137 7.46 -10.34 9.21
CA PRO A 137 6.45 -10.59 8.19
C PRO A 137 5.95 -9.29 7.55
N LEU A 138 5.72 -8.24 8.36
CA LEU A 138 5.29 -6.94 7.86
C LEU A 138 6.38 -6.29 6.98
N LYS A 139 7.64 -6.38 7.39
CA LYS A 139 8.77 -5.83 6.63
C LYS A 139 9.00 -6.55 5.30
N LEU A 140 8.73 -7.86 5.23
CA LEU A 140 8.76 -8.62 3.97
C LEU A 140 7.61 -8.27 3.03
N LEU A 141 6.47 -7.82 3.55
CA LEU A 141 5.36 -7.34 2.73
C LEU A 141 5.67 -6.01 2.03
N ILE A 142 6.56 -5.17 2.57
CA ILE A 142 6.92 -3.87 1.99
C ILE A 142 7.41 -4.00 0.55
N PRO A 143 8.44 -4.80 0.22
CA PRO A 143 8.91 -4.91 -1.17
C PRO A 143 7.87 -5.56 -2.08
N ILE A 144 7.06 -6.49 -1.58
CA ILE A 144 5.98 -7.11 -2.35
C ILE A 144 4.91 -6.07 -2.72
N ALA A 145 4.46 -5.28 -1.73
CA ALA A 145 3.49 -4.22 -1.94
C ALA A 145 4.05 -3.12 -2.87
N ALA A 146 5.30 -2.72 -2.67
CA ALA A 146 5.97 -1.74 -3.52
C ALA A 146 6.09 -2.23 -4.98
N PHE A 147 6.39 -3.52 -5.19
CA PHE A 147 6.43 -4.11 -6.52
C PHE A 147 5.05 -4.13 -7.20
N LEU A 148 3.99 -4.52 -6.47
CA LEU A 148 2.63 -4.48 -6.98
C LEU A 148 2.19 -3.04 -7.29
N PHE A 149 2.53 -2.09 -6.43
CA PHE A 149 2.24 -0.67 -6.65
C PHE A 149 2.96 -0.12 -7.89
N LEU A 150 4.20 -0.55 -8.12
CA LEU A 150 4.97 -0.21 -9.32
C LEU A 150 4.27 -0.75 -10.58
N LEU A 151 3.81 -2.00 -10.57
CA LEU A 151 3.09 -2.59 -11.70
C LEU A 151 1.78 -1.85 -12.00
N GLU A 152 1.03 -1.50 -10.95
CA GLU A 152 -0.21 -0.73 -11.09
C GLU A 152 0.06 0.67 -11.65
N GLY A 153 1.10 1.36 -11.15
CA GLY A 153 1.50 2.68 -11.65
C GLY A 153 1.88 2.67 -13.13
N ILE A 154 2.61 1.64 -13.59
CA ILE A 154 2.91 1.47 -15.02
C ILE A 154 1.65 1.20 -15.83
N ALA A 155 0.70 0.40 -15.29
CA ALA A 155 -0.56 0.11 -15.96
C ALA A 155 -1.41 1.37 -16.14
N VAL A 156 -1.56 2.19 -15.10
CA VAL A 156 -2.29 3.46 -15.12
C VAL A 156 -1.65 4.44 -16.11
N PHE A 157 -0.31 4.56 -16.08
CA PHE A 157 0.40 5.45 -17.02
C PHE A 157 0.21 5.02 -18.47
N SER A 158 0.23 3.71 -18.75
CA SER A 158 0.03 3.17 -20.11
C SER A 158 -1.38 3.43 -20.65
N ARG A 159 -2.40 3.37 -19.78
CA ARG A 159 -3.81 3.66 -20.16
C ARG A 159 -4.03 5.14 -20.45
N GLY A 160 -3.39 6.02 -19.73
CA GLY A 160 -3.51 7.46 -19.97
C GLY A 160 -2.85 7.94 -21.27
N ASN A 161 -2.29 7.04 -22.09
CA ASN A 161 -1.76 7.32 -23.44
C ASN A 161 -2.74 6.93 -24.58
N GLU A 162 -3.87 6.26 -24.26
CA GLU A 162 -4.94 5.98 -25.20
C GLU A 162 -6.02 7.07 -25.14
#